data_1af08d3b94a94e8d56f70c97c735312c
#
_entry.id   1af08d3b94a94e8d56f70c97c735312c
#
_cell.length_a   1.000
_cell.length_b   1.000
_cell.length_c   1.000
_cell.angle_alpha   90.00
_cell.angle_beta   90.00
_cell.angle_gamma   90.00
#
_symmetry.space_group_name_H-M   'P 1'
#
loop_
_entity.id
_entity.type
_entity.pdbx_description
1 polymer ?
#
loop_
_entity_poly.entity_id
_entity_poly.type
_entity_poly.pdbx_seq_one_letter_code
_entity_poly.pdbx_strand_id
1 'polypeptide(L)'
;MHSKKHLKFKALIESVKKEFNKIEDNRGKNKSNSISDVMLSGIACMYFQCPSLLDFQRRMEANGHKNNLRSMFSVSDIPTDTGMRTIIDGVDTEAAFRGILKEYYQRLQRGKHLEEYQTLPGKYLLNIDGTQYFQSSKIKCKKCLERGKKGKEYNCHQVLQAAIVKAGLKQVIPVMPEEICTQDGDNKEDCEINAFKRFIDKFVKDHNKLGMIVNGDALYASMPVIKKIQEHNANYIFKVKPASHKTLMKNIAEDVKERVVVKSLRGNELIIEWVNKVTLFSSYEEKVNYIEAWEIVPQKDGSTKSQYYGKWITDIEITKNNAKIILDAARARWKIENECFNTLKNHGYEIEHNYGHGEKNLSFNFYAFTLLAFFMHQIHQLTDNVFKKVRSLYGRATSFWGDLRTYMNKFYWEGLEELWVWLIETHGGPPIRLISSKNSA
;
A
#
# COMPACT_ATOMS: atom_id res chain seq x y z
N MET A 1 -22.00 -5.24 -17.09
CA MET A 1 -20.71 -5.07 -17.81
C MET A 1 -20.23 -3.60 -17.91
N HIS A 2 -20.95 -2.63 -17.36
CA HIS A 2 -20.61 -1.20 -17.42
C HIS A 2 -19.57 -0.73 -16.38
N SER A 3 -19.23 -1.53 -15.36
CA SER A 3 -18.38 -1.10 -14.26
C SER A 3 -16.88 -0.96 -14.58
N LYS A 4 -16.41 -1.51 -15.69
CA LYS A 4 -14.99 -1.50 -16.04
C LYS A 4 -14.46 -0.18 -16.62
N LYS A 5 -15.31 0.69 -17.17
CA LYS A 5 -14.87 1.94 -17.83
C LYS A 5 -14.18 2.91 -16.88
N HIS A 6 -14.65 3.03 -15.62
CA HIS A 6 -14.05 3.99 -14.68
C HIS A 6 -12.76 3.47 -14.00
N LEU A 7 -12.36 2.23 -14.25
CA LEU A 7 -11.09 1.65 -13.77
C LEU A 7 -10.03 1.55 -14.87
N LYS A 8 -10.35 2.02 -16.09
CA LYS A 8 -9.39 2.16 -17.17
C LYS A 8 -8.43 3.31 -16.91
N PHE A 9 -7.20 3.19 -17.41
CA PHE A 9 -6.12 4.16 -17.19
C PHE A 9 -6.58 5.61 -17.42
N LYS A 10 -7.19 5.91 -18.57
CA LYS A 10 -7.68 7.27 -18.89
C LYS A 10 -8.62 7.83 -17.82
N ALA A 11 -9.59 7.03 -17.35
CA ALA A 11 -10.55 7.46 -16.34
C ALA A 11 -9.89 7.65 -14.96
N LEU A 12 -8.82 6.89 -14.65
CA LEU A 12 -8.03 7.10 -13.44
C LEU A 12 -7.27 8.42 -13.52
N ILE A 13 -6.59 8.71 -14.63
CA ILE A 13 -5.87 9.97 -14.83
C ILE A 13 -6.81 11.18 -14.84
N GLU A 14 -7.98 11.08 -15.46
CA GLU A 14 -8.99 12.17 -15.44
C GLU A 14 -9.42 12.53 -14.01
N SER A 15 -9.59 11.54 -13.12
CA SER A 15 -9.91 11.83 -11.72
C SER A 15 -8.71 12.44 -10.96
N VAL A 16 -7.49 12.01 -11.24
CA VAL A 16 -6.28 12.64 -10.68
C VAL A 16 -6.20 14.11 -11.11
N LYS A 17 -6.36 14.39 -12.40
CA LYS A 17 -6.35 15.75 -12.94
C LYS A 17 -7.43 16.63 -12.28
N LYS A 18 -8.63 16.08 -12.10
CA LYS A 18 -9.73 16.80 -11.44
C LYS A 18 -9.38 17.19 -9.99
N GLU A 19 -8.74 16.30 -9.23
CA GLU A 19 -8.32 16.62 -7.85
C GLU A 19 -7.15 17.62 -7.85
N PHE A 20 -6.15 17.45 -8.70
CA PHE A 20 -5.02 18.38 -8.77
C PHE A 20 -5.41 19.79 -9.24
N ASN A 21 -6.47 19.91 -10.06
CA ASN A 21 -7.02 21.22 -10.44
C ASN A 21 -7.68 21.98 -9.29
N LYS A 22 -7.98 21.33 -8.17
CA LYS A 22 -8.51 21.98 -6.97
C LYS A 22 -7.41 22.60 -6.07
N ILE A 23 -6.14 22.25 -6.34
CA ILE A 23 -5.02 22.78 -5.54
C ILE A 23 -4.86 24.26 -5.86
N GLU A 24 -4.98 25.09 -4.81
CA GLU A 24 -4.80 26.53 -4.93
C GLU A 24 -3.37 26.88 -5.32
N ASP A 25 -3.22 27.72 -6.32
CA ASP A 25 -1.93 28.18 -6.81
C ASP A 25 -1.64 29.61 -6.35
N ASN A 26 -1.01 29.72 -5.20
CA ASN A 26 -0.63 31.00 -4.58
C ASN A 26 0.67 31.61 -5.14
N ARG A 27 1.24 31.06 -6.22
CA ARG A 27 2.43 31.61 -6.88
C ARG A 27 2.09 32.88 -7.67
N GLY A 28 3.08 33.71 -7.92
CA GLY A 28 2.94 34.97 -8.67
C GLY A 28 2.38 34.80 -10.08
N LYS A 29 2.10 35.92 -10.76
CA LYS A 29 1.40 35.95 -12.07
C LYS A 29 2.20 35.29 -13.22
N ASN A 30 3.55 35.27 -13.19
CA ASN A 30 4.40 34.72 -14.24
C ASN A 30 4.65 33.21 -14.03
N LYS A 31 3.62 32.39 -14.25
CA LYS A 31 3.66 30.95 -14.07
C LYS A 31 3.91 30.26 -15.43
N SER A 32 5.02 29.54 -15.55
CA SER A 32 5.32 28.75 -16.76
C SER A 32 4.52 27.44 -16.83
N ASN A 33 4.22 26.83 -15.68
CA ASN A 33 3.51 25.55 -15.59
C ASN A 33 2.38 25.64 -14.55
N SER A 34 1.25 25.00 -14.81
CA SER A 34 0.18 24.83 -13.82
C SER A 34 0.62 23.83 -12.72
N ILE A 35 0.09 23.97 -11.50
CA ILE A 35 0.33 22.95 -10.45
C ILE A 35 -0.15 21.58 -10.95
N SER A 36 -1.27 21.53 -11.63
CA SER A 36 -1.84 20.28 -12.18
C SER A 36 -0.87 19.59 -13.15
N ASP A 37 -0.24 20.34 -14.09
CA ASP A 37 0.75 19.77 -15.01
C ASP A 37 1.98 19.23 -14.28
N VAL A 38 2.45 19.95 -13.27
CA VAL A 38 3.57 19.53 -12.42
C VAL A 38 3.26 18.25 -11.68
N MET A 39 2.08 18.19 -11.03
CA MET A 39 1.65 17.02 -10.25
C MET A 39 1.38 15.81 -11.16
N LEU A 40 0.76 16.02 -12.34
CA LEU A 40 0.54 14.95 -13.33
C LEU A 40 1.87 14.43 -13.91
N SER A 41 2.86 15.31 -14.11
CA SER A 41 4.21 14.90 -14.52
C SER A 41 4.89 14.06 -13.42
N GLY A 42 4.70 14.39 -12.15
CA GLY A 42 5.15 13.58 -11.02
C GLY A 42 4.53 12.17 -11.03
N ILE A 43 3.21 12.07 -11.23
CA ILE A 43 2.52 10.77 -11.38
C ILE A 43 3.09 10.00 -12.58
N ALA A 44 3.27 10.63 -13.74
CA ALA A 44 3.77 9.97 -14.92
C ALA A 44 5.18 9.41 -14.71
N CYS A 45 6.08 10.19 -14.08
CA CYS A 45 7.41 9.76 -13.71
C CYS A 45 7.39 8.49 -12.85
N MET A 46 6.56 8.47 -11.79
CA MET A 46 6.45 7.31 -10.88
C MET A 46 5.68 6.15 -11.51
N TYR A 47 4.67 6.40 -12.33
CA TYR A 47 3.93 5.37 -13.04
C TYR A 47 4.84 4.56 -13.97
N PHE A 48 5.71 5.22 -14.71
CA PHE A 48 6.71 4.55 -15.56
C PHE A 48 7.98 4.13 -14.79
N GLN A 49 8.03 4.34 -13.48
CA GLN A 49 9.18 4.00 -12.63
C GLN A 49 10.49 4.60 -13.17
N CYS A 50 10.45 5.88 -13.57
CA CYS A 50 11.62 6.58 -14.09
C CYS A 50 12.59 6.89 -12.94
N PRO A 51 13.89 6.56 -13.07
CA PRO A 51 14.85 6.69 -11.98
C PRO A 51 15.35 8.13 -11.75
N SER A 52 15.04 9.06 -12.66
CA SER A 52 15.52 10.44 -12.60
C SER A 52 14.50 11.42 -13.17
N LEU A 53 14.20 12.49 -12.44
CA LEU A 53 13.34 13.58 -12.91
C LEU A 53 13.94 14.31 -14.10
N LEU A 54 15.25 14.57 -14.09
CA LEU A 54 15.93 15.25 -15.19
C LEU A 54 15.94 14.39 -16.46
N ASP A 55 16.23 13.09 -16.35
CA ASP A 55 16.17 12.18 -17.50
C ASP A 55 14.73 12.07 -18.04
N PHE A 56 13.74 11.99 -17.15
CA PHE A 56 12.33 12.00 -17.53
C PHE A 56 11.94 13.28 -18.28
N GLN A 57 12.28 14.46 -17.77
CA GLN A 57 12.05 15.74 -18.44
C GLN A 57 12.66 15.76 -19.83
N ARG A 58 13.97 15.48 -19.95
CA ARG A 58 14.70 15.53 -21.22
C ARG A 58 14.09 14.60 -22.28
N ARG A 59 13.67 13.41 -21.88
CA ARG A 59 13.04 12.43 -22.78
C ARG A 59 11.67 12.88 -23.25
N MET A 60 10.89 13.51 -22.39
CA MET A 60 9.57 14.04 -22.75
C MET A 60 9.68 15.25 -23.66
N GLU A 61 10.66 16.15 -23.46
CA GLU A 61 10.93 17.31 -24.31
C GLU A 61 11.46 16.91 -25.69
N ALA A 62 12.24 15.85 -25.80
CA ALA A 62 12.82 15.39 -27.06
C ALA A 62 11.79 15.06 -28.15
N ASN A 63 10.57 14.70 -27.76
CA ASN A 63 9.48 14.37 -28.68
C ASN A 63 8.67 15.59 -29.17
N GLY A 64 9.03 16.81 -28.77
CA GLY A 64 8.39 18.05 -29.19
C GLY A 64 6.89 18.09 -28.83
N HIS A 65 6.05 18.54 -29.78
CA HIS A 65 4.60 18.69 -29.57
C HIS A 65 3.84 17.36 -29.46
N LYS A 66 4.40 16.26 -29.98
CA LYS A 66 3.82 14.92 -29.91
C LYS A 66 4.49 14.13 -28.77
N ASN A 67 4.20 14.47 -27.54
CA ASN A 67 4.74 13.75 -26.39
C ASN A 67 3.67 12.94 -25.64
N ASN A 68 4.10 11.84 -25.05
CA ASN A 68 3.24 10.91 -24.36
C ASN A 68 2.68 11.44 -23.02
N LEU A 69 3.27 12.48 -22.45
CA LEU A 69 2.68 13.15 -21.27
C LEU A 69 1.37 13.84 -21.65
N ARG A 70 1.31 14.47 -22.83
CA ARG A 70 0.08 15.12 -23.32
C ARG A 70 -1.01 14.09 -23.64
N SER A 71 -0.69 13.05 -24.41
CA SER A 71 -1.66 12.04 -24.84
C SER A 71 -2.15 11.14 -23.72
N MET A 72 -1.24 10.72 -22.82
CA MET A 72 -1.58 9.75 -21.76
C MET A 72 -1.98 10.42 -20.44
N PHE A 73 -1.31 11.51 -20.03
CA PHE A 73 -1.50 12.14 -18.73
C PHE A 73 -2.18 13.52 -18.80
N SER A 74 -2.52 14.00 -19.99
CA SER A 74 -3.14 15.30 -20.19
C SER A 74 -2.31 16.49 -19.66
N VAL A 75 -0.99 16.37 -19.66
CA VAL A 75 -0.04 17.43 -19.30
C VAL A 75 0.09 18.37 -20.49
N SER A 76 -0.14 19.67 -20.29
CA SER A 76 -0.01 20.68 -21.34
C SER A 76 1.43 21.11 -21.57
N ASP A 77 2.11 21.46 -20.49
CA ASP A 77 3.48 21.96 -20.51
C ASP A 77 4.38 21.12 -19.60
N ILE A 78 5.54 20.70 -20.15
CA ILE A 78 6.49 19.85 -19.43
C ILE A 78 7.28 20.72 -18.45
N PRO A 79 7.20 20.46 -17.13
CA PRO A 79 7.95 21.23 -16.15
C PRO A 79 9.42 20.79 -16.13
N THR A 80 10.31 21.73 -15.78
CA THR A 80 11.69 21.40 -15.48
C THR A 80 11.80 20.60 -14.16
N ASP A 81 12.82 19.77 -14.01
CA ASP A 81 13.06 18.97 -12.81
C ASP A 81 13.20 19.83 -11.55
N THR A 82 13.88 20.97 -11.65
CA THR A 82 14.01 21.94 -10.55
C THR A 82 12.69 22.62 -10.24
N GLY A 83 11.94 23.02 -11.28
CA GLY A 83 10.59 23.60 -11.13
C GLY A 83 9.63 22.63 -10.47
N MET A 84 9.68 21.33 -10.86
CA MET A 84 8.90 20.27 -10.21
C MET A 84 9.17 20.22 -8.71
N ARG A 85 10.43 20.12 -8.29
CA ARG A 85 10.78 20.04 -6.86
C ARG A 85 10.28 21.25 -6.08
N THR A 86 10.49 22.45 -6.60
CA THR A 86 10.08 23.68 -5.92
C THR A 86 8.56 23.77 -5.75
N ILE A 87 7.80 23.42 -6.80
CA ILE A 87 6.35 23.52 -6.80
C ILE A 87 5.74 22.42 -5.91
N ILE A 88 6.20 21.18 -6.05
CA ILE A 88 5.73 20.02 -5.29
C ILE A 88 6.00 20.20 -3.79
N ASP A 89 7.12 20.82 -3.38
CA ASP A 89 7.42 21.07 -1.97
C ASP A 89 6.37 21.96 -1.29
N GLY A 90 5.74 22.85 -2.05
CA GLY A 90 4.66 23.71 -1.57
C GLY A 90 3.27 23.06 -1.46
N VAL A 91 3.09 21.86 -2.03
CA VAL A 91 1.78 21.17 -2.06
C VAL A 91 1.57 20.37 -0.79
N ASP A 92 0.41 20.54 -0.15
CA ASP A 92 -0.03 19.68 0.96
C ASP A 92 -0.37 18.27 0.44
N THR A 93 0.34 17.28 0.94
CA THR A 93 0.25 15.89 0.46
C THR A 93 -1.12 15.28 0.76
N GLU A 94 -1.65 15.51 1.97
CA GLU A 94 -2.93 14.94 2.37
C GLU A 94 -4.07 15.54 1.54
N ALA A 95 -4.10 16.84 1.36
CA ALA A 95 -5.09 17.53 0.54
C ALA A 95 -5.04 17.09 -0.93
N ALA A 96 -3.85 16.86 -1.47
CA ALA A 96 -3.67 16.45 -2.87
C ALA A 96 -4.06 15.00 -3.16
N PHE A 97 -3.72 14.05 -2.28
CA PHE A 97 -3.79 12.61 -2.60
C PHE A 97 -4.93 11.86 -1.92
N ARG A 98 -5.41 12.31 -0.75
CA ARG A 98 -6.42 11.60 0.04
C ARG A 98 -7.72 11.35 -0.74
N GLY A 99 -8.21 12.38 -1.43
CA GLY A 99 -9.41 12.29 -2.25
C GLY A 99 -9.29 11.29 -3.39
N ILE A 100 -8.13 11.22 -4.03
CA ILE A 100 -7.83 10.32 -5.15
C ILE A 100 -7.81 8.86 -4.67
N LEU A 101 -7.06 8.55 -3.61
CA LEU A 101 -6.94 7.20 -3.06
C LEU A 101 -8.31 6.70 -2.58
N LYS A 102 -9.09 7.56 -1.91
CA LYS A 102 -10.47 7.26 -1.50
C LYS A 102 -11.36 6.97 -2.70
N GLU A 103 -11.30 7.77 -3.76
CA GLU A 103 -12.10 7.58 -4.97
C GLU A 103 -11.74 6.26 -5.67
N TYR A 104 -10.46 5.92 -5.78
CA TYR A 104 -10.01 4.66 -6.38
C TYR A 104 -10.52 3.45 -5.60
N TYR A 105 -10.44 3.50 -4.28
CA TYR A 105 -11.04 2.50 -3.41
C TYR A 105 -12.55 2.35 -3.68
N GLN A 106 -13.29 3.46 -3.72
CA GLN A 106 -14.73 3.44 -3.97
C GLN A 106 -15.09 2.90 -5.36
N ARG A 107 -14.25 3.15 -6.37
CA ARG A 107 -14.42 2.57 -7.72
C ARG A 107 -14.25 1.06 -7.71
N LEU A 108 -13.26 0.52 -6.99
CA LEU A 108 -13.10 -0.92 -6.79
C LEU A 108 -14.30 -1.52 -6.06
N GLN A 109 -14.80 -0.84 -5.03
CA GLN A 109 -15.98 -1.28 -4.27
C GLN A 109 -17.24 -1.33 -5.15
N ARG A 110 -17.54 -0.25 -5.87
CA ARG A 110 -18.68 -0.21 -6.81
C ARG A 110 -18.56 -1.26 -7.92
N GLY A 111 -17.35 -1.55 -8.35
CA GLY A 111 -17.05 -2.60 -9.34
C GLY A 111 -17.09 -4.01 -8.77
N LYS A 112 -17.37 -4.20 -7.47
CA LYS A 112 -17.38 -5.48 -6.74
C LYS A 112 -16.03 -6.19 -6.69
N HIS A 113 -14.93 -5.50 -7.01
CA HIS A 113 -13.58 -6.08 -6.96
C HIS A 113 -13.06 -6.27 -5.54
N LEU A 114 -13.72 -5.70 -4.54
CA LEU A 114 -13.35 -5.88 -3.14
C LEU A 114 -14.09 -7.04 -2.45
N GLU A 115 -15.11 -7.64 -3.08
CA GLU A 115 -15.88 -8.72 -2.45
C GLU A 115 -14.99 -9.92 -2.10
N GLU A 116 -14.03 -10.27 -2.96
CA GLU A 116 -13.07 -11.35 -2.72
C GLU A 116 -12.05 -11.05 -1.61
N TYR A 117 -11.91 -9.78 -1.20
CA TYR A 117 -11.04 -9.37 -0.09
C TYR A 117 -11.67 -9.57 1.29
N GLN A 118 -12.94 -9.92 1.38
CA GLN A 118 -13.60 -10.16 2.66
C GLN A 118 -12.95 -11.36 3.37
N THR A 119 -12.49 -11.14 4.59
CA THR A 119 -11.91 -12.17 5.45
C THR A 119 -12.99 -12.89 6.27
N LEU A 120 -13.92 -12.14 6.81
CA LEU A 120 -15.17 -12.58 7.38
C LEU A 120 -16.32 -11.84 6.68
N PRO A 121 -17.56 -12.31 6.75
CA PRO A 121 -18.69 -11.64 6.11
C PRO A 121 -18.74 -10.15 6.44
N GLY A 122 -18.63 -9.30 5.42
CA GLY A 122 -18.62 -7.84 5.54
C GLY A 122 -17.36 -7.24 6.18
N LYS A 123 -16.31 -8.01 6.49
CA LYS A 123 -15.09 -7.54 7.16
C LYS A 123 -13.85 -7.76 6.32
N TYR A 124 -13.03 -6.73 6.25
CA TYR A 124 -11.80 -6.66 5.46
C TYR A 124 -10.59 -6.58 6.38
N LEU A 125 -9.50 -7.24 5.99
CA LEU A 125 -8.26 -7.23 6.75
C LEU A 125 -7.42 -6.00 6.35
N LEU A 126 -7.21 -5.10 7.30
CA LEU A 126 -6.41 -3.90 7.16
C LEU A 126 -5.06 -4.13 7.86
N ASN A 127 -4.04 -4.48 7.10
CA ASN A 127 -2.69 -4.61 7.62
C ASN A 127 -2.06 -3.23 7.79
N ILE A 128 -1.39 -3.03 8.92
CA ILE A 128 -0.69 -1.80 9.27
C ILE A 128 0.75 -2.10 9.66
N ASP A 129 1.67 -1.24 9.24
CA ASP A 129 3.08 -1.30 9.66
C ASP A 129 3.80 0.01 9.37
N GLY A 130 4.83 0.33 10.16
CA GLY A 130 5.67 1.50 9.95
C GLY A 130 6.78 1.22 8.93
N THR A 131 7.05 2.18 8.03
CA THR A 131 8.17 2.06 7.09
C THR A 131 8.93 3.37 6.95
N GLN A 132 10.25 3.26 6.82
CA GLN A 132 11.13 4.36 6.48
C GLN A 132 11.27 4.44 4.96
N TYR A 133 11.21 5.66 4.41
CA TYR A 133 11.32 5.90 2.98
C TYR A 133 12.40 6.94 2.61
N PHE A 134 13.01 7.59 3.60
CA PHE A 134 14.15 8.50 3.44
C PHE A 134 15.12 8.37 4.60
N GLN A 135 16.42 8.44 4.31
CA GLN A 135 17.49 8.50 5.31
C GLN A 135 18.66 9.33 4.81
N SER A 136 19.22 10.16 5.68
CA SER A 136 20.44 10.91 5.42
C SER A 136 21.17 11.28 6.70
N SER A 137 22.51 11.24 6.68
CA SER A 137 23.34 11.78 7.75
C SER A 137 23.57 13.30 7.65
N LYS A 138 23.20 13.93 6.50
CA LYS A 138 23.51 15.33 6.20
C LYS A 138 22.26 16.16 5.97
N ILE A 139 21.24 15.60 5.33
CA ILE A 139 20.02 16.32 4.93
C ILE A 139 19.01 16.22 6.07
N LYS A 140 18.41 17.36 6.43
CA LYS A 140 17.43 17.47 7.51
C LYS A 140 16.38 18.53 7.18
N CYS A 141 15.14 18.31 7.56
CA CYS A 141 14.08 19.32 7.65
C CYS A 141 13.38 19.25 9.02
N LYS A 142 12.40 20.13 9.24
CA LYS A 142 11.66 20.18 10.51
C LYS A 142 10.83 18.93 10.81
N LYS A 143 10.48 18.15 9.78
CA LYS A 143 9.69 16.91 9.92
C LYS A 143 10.55 15.64 10.06
N CYS A 144 11.87 15.74 9.89
CA CYS A 144 12.76 14.59 10.06
C CYS A 144 12.74 14.05 11.48
N LEU A 145 12.67 12.75 11.61
CA LEU A 145 12.98 12.03 12.84
C LEU A 145 14.49 11.82 12.95
N GLU A 146 15.04 11.95 14.13
CA GLU A 146 16.44 11.60 14.42
C GLU A 146 16.49 10.17 14.95
N ARG A 147 17.37 9.35 14.39
CA ARG A 147 17.53 7.94 14.72
C ARG A 147 19.01 7.58 14.73
N GLY A 148 19.30 6.40 15.24
CA GLY A 148 20.66 5.88 15.33
C GLY A 148 21.19 5.84 16.74
N LYS A 149 22.45 5.37 16.89
CA LYS A 149 23.18 5.36 18.15
C LYS A 149 24.09 6.58 18.22
N LYS A 150 24.49 7.00 19.41
CA LYS A 150 25.43 8.10 19.64
C LYS A 150 26.66 7.95 18.72
N GLY A 151 26.94 9.00 17.94
CA GLY A 151 28.03 9.03 16.96
C GLY A 151 27.71 8.37 15.59
N LYS A 152 26.49 7.87 15.40
CA LYS A 152 25.96 7.33 14.13
C LYS A 152 24.50 7.75 13.93
N GLU A 153 24.20 8.99 14.28
CA GLU A 153 22.87 9.56 14.14
C GLU A 153 22.56 9.86 12.67
N TYR A 154 21.30 9.74 12.31
CA TYR A 154 20.81 10.09 10.98
C TYR A 154 19.39 10.64 11.05
N ASN A 155 19.05 11.45 10.07
CA ASN A 155 17.71 11.97 9.86
C ASN A 155 16.93 11.05 8.94
N CYS A 156 15.64 10.84 9.21
CA CYS A 156 14.81 10.01 8.37
C CYS A 156 13.35 10.50 8.32
N HIS A 157 12.64 10.09 7.26
CA HIS A 157 11.19 10.16 7.18
C HIS A 157 10.58 8.76 7.25
N GLN A 158 9.51 8.65 8.01
CA GLN A 158 8.76 7.41 8.21
C GLN A 158 7.27 7.67 8.04
N VAL A 159 6.55 6.64 7.60
CA VAL A 159 5.09 6.63 7.55
C VAL A 159 4.54 5.38 8.20
N LEU A 160 3.36 5.50 8.79
CA LEU A 160 2.47 4.38 8.99
C LEU A 160 1.72 4.14 7.69
N GLN A 161 1.97 3.00 7.06
CA GLN A 161 1.25 2.57 5.86
C GLN A 161 0.25 1.50 6.23
N ALA A 162 -0.94 1.58 5.63
CA ALA A 162 -1.91 0.51 5.71
C ALA A 162 -2.31 0.02 4.31
N ALA A 163 -2.71 -1.25 4.23
CA ALA A 163 -3.23 -1.84 3.01
C ALA A 163 -4.31 -2.88 3.33
N ILE A 164 -5.36 -2.92 2.51
CA ILE A 164 -6.34 -4.00 2.57
C ILE A 164 -5.76 -5.20 1.84
N VAL A 165 -5.76 -6.33 2.52
CA VAL A 165 -5.18 -7.58 2.02
C VAL A 165 -6.13 -8.75 2.21
N LYS A 166 -5.84 -9.86 1.53
CA LYS A 166 -6.51 -11.16 1.73
C LYS A 166 -5.47 -12.28 1.65
N ALA A 167 -5.56 -13.22 2.57
CA ALA A 167 -4.79 -14.47 2.46
C ALA A 167 -5.09 -15.14 1.10
N GLY A 168 -4.04 -15.55 0.39
CA GLY A 168 -4.16 -16.15 -0.95
C GLY A 168 -4.17 -15.18 -2.13
N LEU A 169 -4.58 -13.91 -1.97
CA LEU A 169 -4.50 -12.91 -3.05
C LEU A 169 -3.14 -12.22 -3.05
N LYS A 170 -2.57 -12.01 -4.23
CA LYS A 170 -1.28 -11.33 -4.40
C LYS A 170 -1.41 -9.82 -4.34
N GLN A 171 -2.47 -9.26 -4.92
CA GLN A 171 -2.69 -7.83 -4.97
C GLN A 171 -3.06 -7.29 -3.59
N VAL A 172 -2.60 -6.09 -3.29
CA VAL A 172 -2.92 -5.34 -2.07
C VAL A 172 -3.54 -4.00 -2.45
N ILE A 173 -4.43 -3.49 -1.62
CA ILE A 173 -5.09 -2.21 -1.85
C ILE A 173 -4.51 -1.20 -0.86
N PRO A 174 -3.54 -0.37 -1.26
CA PRO A 174 -2.97 0.62 -0.38
C PRO A 174 -3.99 1.73 -0.09
N VAL A 175 -3.92 2.29 1.11
CA VAL A 175 -4.71 3.45 1.52
C VAL A 175 -3.80 4.62 1.85
N MET A 176 -4.37 5.81 2.07
CA MET A 176 -3.57 7.00 2.41
C MET A 176 -2.71 6.72 3.64
N PRO A 177 -1.38 6.91 3.57
CA PRO A 177 -0.48 6.74 4.70
C PRO A 177 -0.62 7.90 5.70
N GLU A 178 -0.16 7.67 6.92
CA GLU A 178 0.00 8.73 7.92
C GLU A 178 1.49 9.00 8.17
N GLU A 179 1.91 10.27 8.06
CA GLU A 179 3.30 10.66 8.31
C GLU A 179 3.62 10.54 9.81
N ILE A 180 4.75 9.92 10.14
CA ILE A 180 5.26 9.86 11.51
C ILE A 180 6.20 11.06 11.70
N CYS A 181 5.86 11.96 12.61
CA CYS A 181 6.55 13.23 12.80
C CYS A 181 7.20 13.33 14.20
N THR A 182 8.08 14.30 14.39
CA THR A 182 8.78 14.57 15.66
C THR A 182 7.85 14.84 16.83
N GLN A 183 6.67 15.41 16.59
CA GLN A 183 5.65 15.66 17.62
C GLN A 183 4.93 14.40 18.14
N ASP A 184 5.18 13.26 17.56
CA ASP A 184 4.48 12.02 17.93
C ASP A 184 5.10 11.30 19.13
N GLY A 185 6.24 11.77 19.62
CA GLY A 185 6.97 11.21 20.75
C GLY A 185 8.48 11.14 20.52
N ASP A 186 9.22 10.79 21.56
CA ASP A 186 10.67 10.80 21.55
C ASP A 186 11.28 9.49 20.99
N ASN A 187 10.51 8.42 20.93
CA ASN A 187 10.95 7.15 20.40
C ASN A 187 10.07 6.67 19.22
N LYS A 188 10.59 5.69 18.46
CA LYS A 188 9.89 5.16 17.28
C LYS A 188 8.54 4.56 17.61
N GLU A 189 8.43 3.89 18.75
CA GLU A 189 7.21 3.17 19.14
C GLU A 189 6.10 4.14 19.47
N ASP A 190 6.37 5.20 20.22
CA ASP A 190 5.41 6.27 20.51
C ASP A 190 4.98 6.98 19.24
N CYS A 191 5.93 7.32 18.38
CA CYS A 191 5.65 7.96 17.11
C CYS A 191 4.69 7.13 16.26
N GLU A 192 4.91 5.82 16.17
CA GLU A 192 4.10 4.91 15.35
C GLU A 192 2.69 4.70 15.92
N ILE A 193 2.56 4.56 17.24
CA ILE A 193 1.27 4.43 17.91
C ILE A 193 0.44 5.73 17.77
N ASN A 194 1.07 6.90 17.90
CA ASN A 194 0.39 8.17 17.76
C ASN A 194 -0.03 8.41 16.30
N ALA A 195 0.79 8.07 15.34
CA ALA A 195 0.41 8.07 13.92
C ALA A 195 -0.78 7.12 13.65
N PHE A 196 -0.79 5.93 14.27
CA PHE A 196 -1.91 5.01 14.16
C PHE A 196 -3.23 5.62 14.68
N LYS A 197 -3.22 6.32 15.80
CA LYS A 197 -4.44 6.96 16.34
C LYS A 197 -5.02 7.99 15.37
N ARG A 198 -4.17 8.81 14.73
CA ARG A 198 -4.61 9.76 13.70
C ARG A 198 -5.10 9.07 12.44
N PHE A 199 -4.35 8.06 12.02
CA PHE A 199 -4.69 7.26 10.83
C PHE A 199 -6.09 6.64 10.94
N ILE A 200 -6.40 5.94 12.05
CA ILE A 200 -7.67 5.22 12.19
C ILE A 200 -8.88 6.17 12.18
N ASP A 201 -8.78 7.33 12.82
CA ASP A 201 -9.83 8.35 12.81
C ASP A 201 -10.11 8.86 11.39
N LYS A 202 -9.06 9.15 10.64
CA LYS A 202 -9.15 9.61 9.26
C LYS A 202 -9.68 8.50 8.34
N PHE A 203 -9.18 7.27 8.51
CA PHE A 203 -9.57 6.12 7.71
C PHE A 203 -11.06 5.80 7.85
N VAL A 204 -11.57 5.75 9.08
CA VAL A 204 -13.00 5.50 9.34
C VAL A 204 -13.88 6.60 8.76
N LYS A 205 -13.47 7.85 8.84
CA LYS A 205 -14.18 8.98 8.22
C LYS A 205 -14.29 8.82 6.69
N ASP A 206 -13.26 8.30 6.04
CA ASP A 206 -13.26 8.08 4.59
C ASP A 206 -14.03 6.84 4.17
N HIS A 207 -14.05 5.81 5.01
CA HIS A 207 -14.55 4.47 4.71
C HIS A 207 -15.55 4.00 5.77
N ASN A 208 -16.50 4.86 6.15
CA ASN A 208 -17.42 4.69 7.27
C ASN A 208 -18.36 3.45 7.19
N LYS A 209 -18.45 2.83 6.02
CA LYS A 209 -19.24 1.59 5.81
C LYS A 209 -18.39 0.34 5.71
N LEU A 210 -17.07 0.45 5.93
CA LEU A 210 -16.16 -0.67 5.84
C LEU A 210 -16.03 -1.35 7.20
N GLY A 211 -16.54 -2.59 7.31
CA GLY A 211 -16.17 -3.45 8.43
C GLY A 211 -14.68 -3.81 8.33
N MET A 212 -13.90 -3.54 9.37
CA MET A 212 -12.47 -3.79 9.31
C MET A 212 -11.98 -4.69 10.45
N ILE A 213 -10.90 -5.42 10.15
CA ILE A 213 -10.06 -6.14 11.10
C ILE A 213 -8.67 -5.55 10.99
N VAL A 214 -8.23 -4.78 11.95
CA VAL A 214 -6.88 -4.21 11.99
C VAL A 214 -5.88 -5.30 12.35
N ASN A 215 -4.85 -5.49 11.51
CA ASN A 215 -3.85 -6.52 11.72
C ASN A 215 -2.44 -5.90 11.78
N GLY A 216 -1.77 -6.07 12.89
CA GLY A 216 -0.46 -5.48 13.16
C GLY A 216 0.49 -6.40 13.92
N ASP A 217 1.69 -5.92 14.14
CA ASP A 217 2.69 -6.61 14.94
C ASP A 217 2.42 -6.48 16.46
N ALA A 218 3.36 -6.93 17.29
CA ALA A 218 3.21 -6.91 18.73
C ALA A 218 3.29 -5.52 19.38
N LEU A 219 3.70 -4.49 18.64
CA LEU A 219 3.66 -3.09 19.08
C LEU A 219 2.21 -2.63 19.30
N TYR A 220 1.32 -3.07 18.42
CA TYR A 220 -0.11 -2.70 18.45
C TYR A 220 -0.92 -3.50 19.48
N ALA A 221 -0.37 -4.57 20.04
CA ALA A 221 -1.02 -5.38 21.07
C ALA A 221 -0.98 -4.67 22.45
N SER A 222 -1.51 -3.45 22.52
CA SER A 222 -1.54 -2.59 23.70
C SER A 222 -2.93 -2.01 23.93
N MET A 223 -3.29 -1.76 25.21
CA MET A 223 -4.63 -1.27 25.53
C MET A 223 -4.98 0.07 24.88
N PRO A 224 -4.07 1.08 24.77
CA PRO A 224 -4.39 2.32 24.07
C PRO A 224 -4.78 2.12 22.61
N VAL A 225 -4.15 1.16 21.92
CA VAL A 225 -4.48 0.81 20.53
C VAL A 225 -5.80 0.04 20.47
N ILE A 226 -5.98 -0.97 21.33
CA ILE A 226 -7.20 -1.78 21.37
C ILE A 226 -8.43 -0.89 21.63
N LYS A 227 -8.37 -0.02 22.65
CA LYS A 227 -9.45 0.93 22.95
C LYS A 227 -9.77 1.83 21.77
N LYS A 228 -8.73 2.36 21.10
CA LYS A 228 -8.90 3.21 19.93
C LYS A 228 -9.60 2.49 18.76
N ILE A 229 -9.34 1.22 18.56
CA ILE A 229 -10.03 0.39 17.55
C ILE A 229 -11.49 0.13 17.95
N GLN A 230 -11.74 -0.15 19.23
CA GLN A 230 -13.08 -0.37 19.77
C GLN A 230 -13.98 0.87 19.68
N GLU A 231 -13.43 2.08 19.85
CA GLU A 231 -14.13 3.35 19.61
C GLU A 231 -14.75 3.44 18.20
N HIS A 232 -14.17 2.76 17.24
CA HIS A 232 -14.62 2.71 15.84
C HIS A 232 -15.41 1.45 15.47
N ASN A 233 -15.81 0.62 16.44
CA ASN A 233 -16.51 -0.65 16.22
C ASN A 233 -15.75 -1.58 15.23
N ALA A 234 -14.42 -1.50 15.22
CA ALA A 234 -13.55 -2.34 14.42
C ALA A 234 -13.04 -3.53 15.24
N ASN A 235 -12.62 -4.58 14.53
CA ASN A 235 -11.95 -5.73 15.13
C ASN A 235 -10.43 -5.62 14.95
N TYR A 236 -9.70 -6.47 15.65
CA TYR A 236 -8.25 -6.54 15.51
C TYR A 236 -7.72 -7.98 15.56
N ILE A 237 -6.53 -8.19 15.01
CA ILE A 237 -5.69 -9.37 15.17
C ILE A 237 -4.26 -8.87 15.34
N PHE A 238 -3.67 -9.06 16.53
CA PHE A 238 -2.32 -8.61 16.81
C PHE A 238 -1.42 -9.73 17.23
N LYS A 239 -0.19 -9.74 16.69
CA LYS A 239 0.84 -10.65 17.16
C LYS A 239 1.19 -10.33 18.61
N VAL A 240 1.51 -11.35 19.42
CA VAL A 240 2.00 -11.15 20.78
C VAL A 240 3.39 -11.72 20.96
N LYS A 241 4.17 -11.07 21.84
CA LYS A 241 5.50 -11.52 22.25
C LYS A 241 5.44 -11.94 23.72
N PRO A 242 5.87 -13.15 24.09
CA PRO A 242 5.83 -13.62 25.49
C PRO A 242 6.48 -12.66 26.47
N ALA A 243 7.61 -12.08 26.12
CA ALA A 243 8.35 -11.16 26.98
C ALA A 243 7.56 -9.87 27.33
N SER A 244 6.72 -9.37 26.41
CA SER A 244 5.92 -8.16 26.59
C SER A 244 4.54 -8.43 27.19
N HIS A 245 4.04 -9.69 27.12
CA HIS A 245 2.68 -10.06 27.52
C HIS A 245 2.70 -11.17 28.58
N LYS A 246 3.47 -10.97 29.67
CA LYS A 246 3.69 -11.98 30.74
C LYS A 246 2.40 -12.44 31.41
N THR A 247 1.47 -11.51 31.71
CA THR A 247 0.17 -11.82 32.31
C THR A 247 -0.64 -12.74 31.40
N LEU A 248 -0.73 -12.42 30.10
CA LEU A 248 -1.39 -13.27 29.12
C LEU A 248 -0.81 -14.68 29.10
N MET A 249 0.53 -14.77 29.02
CA MET A 249 1.20 -16.08 28.95
C MET A 249 0.97 -16.94 30.21
N LYS A 250 0.94 -16.32 31.41
CA LYS A 250 0.62 -17.01 32.65
C LYS A 250 -0.81 -17.57 32.64
N ASN A 251 -1.79 -16.74 32.30
CA ASN A 251 -3.18 -17.16 32.28
C ASN A 251 -3.43 -18.30 31.27
N ILE A 252 -2.85 -18.21 30.06
CA ILE A 252 -3.00 -19.25 29.05
C ILE A 252 -2.39 -20.59 29.50
N ALA A 253 -1.32 -20.58 30.28
CA ALA A 253 -0.70 -21.81 30.78
C ALA A 253 -1.57 -22.55 31.81
N GLU A 254 -2.48 -21.83 32.49
CA GLU A 254 -3.42 -22.34 33.47
C GLU A 254 -4.78 -22.75 32.86
N ASP A 255 -5.08 -22.31 31.62
CA ASP A 255 -6.36 -22.54 30.93
C ASP A 255 -6.33 -23.80 30.05
N VAL A 256 -7.51 -24.42 29.90
CA VAL A 256 -7.74 -25.51 28.95
C VAL A 256 -7.87 -24.96 27.56
N LYS A 257 -6.95 -25.30 26.66
CA LYS A 257 -6.99 -24.89 25.27
C LYS A 257 -7.95 -25.75 24.46
N GLU A 258 -8.80 -25.08 23.72
CA GLU A 258 -9.53 -25.72 22.63
C GLU A 258 -8.56 -25.96 21.44
N ARG A 259 -8.86 -26.97 20.63
CA ARG A 259 -7.97 -27.40 19.55
C ARG A 259 -8.73 -27.88 18.32
N VAL A 260 -8.13 -27.61 17.14
CA VAL A 260 -8.51 -28.22 15.86
C VAL A 260 -7.28 -28.57 15.06
N VAL A 261 -7.34 -29.67 14.32
CA VAL A 261 -6.30 -30.08 13.37
C VAL A 261 -6.91 -30.01 11.97
N VAL A 262 -6.25 -29.25 11.09
CA VAL A 262 -6.68 -29.06 9.71
C VAL A 262 -5.50 -29.27 8.76
N LYS A 263 -5.74 -29.31 7.45
CA LYS A 263 -4.65 -29.35 6.48
C LYS A 263 -4.15 -27.94 6.16
N SER A 264 -2.83 -27.79 6.12
CA SER A 264 -2.16 -26.58 5.61
C SER A 264 -2.27 -26.51 4.08
N LEU A 265 -1.90 -25.38 3.48
CA LEU A 265 -1.79 -25.24 2.01
C LEU A 265 -0.79 -26.22 1.38
N ARG A 266 0.16 -26.75 2.17
CA ARG A 266 1.14 -27.76 1.75
C ARG A 266 0.65 -29.20 1.94
N GLY A 267 -0.58 -29.36 2.47
CA GLY A 267 -1.15 -30.68 2.77
C GLY A 267 -0.72 -31.27 4.12
N ASN A 268 0.16 -30.62 4.87
CA ASN A 268 0.63 -31.06 6.17
C ASN A 268 -0.44 -30.84 7.27
N GLU A 269 -0.28 -31.50 8.41
CA GLU A 269 -1.13 -31.23 9.58
C GLU A 269 -0.82 -29.87 10.16
N LEU A 270 -1.84 -29.03 10.32
CA LEU A 270 -1.79 -27.73 10.95
C LEU A 270 -2.62 -27.78 12.23
N ILE A 271 -1.95 -27.66 13.35
CA ILE A 271 -2.55 -27.67 14.68
C ILE A 271 -2.82 -26.22 15.08
N ILE A 272 -4.06 -25.92 15.45
CA ILE A 272 -4.49 -24.59 15.90
C ILE A 272 -5.09 -24.76 17.28
N GLU A 273 -4.57 -24.03 18.26
CA GLU A 273 -5.05 -23.97 19.62
C GLU A 273 -5.49 -22.56 19.99
N TRP A 274 -6.53 -22.44 20.82
CA TRP A 274 -7.02 -21.14 21.27
C TRP A 274 -7.63 -21.21 22.67
N VAL A 275 -7.70 -20.03 23.30
CA VAL A 275 -8.42 -19.78 24.54
C VAL A 275 -9.20 -18.48 24.36
N ASN A 276 -10.49 -18.50 24.64
CA ASN A 276 -11.33 -17.31 24.59
C ASN A 276 -11.41 -16.63 25.96
N LYS A 277 -11.60 -15.29 25.95
CA LYS A 277 -11.85 -14.47 27.14
C LYS A 277 -10.73 -14.46 28.18
N VAL A 278 -9.47 -14.40 27.73
CA VAL A 278 -8.26 -14.33 28.57
C VAL A 278 -7.92 -12.89 28.93
N THR A 279 -7.36 -12.67 30.13
CA THR A 279 -6.85 -11.35 30.54
C THR A 279 -5.52 -11.05 29.84
N LEU A 280 -5.46 -9.94 29.12
CA LEU A 280 -4.24 -9.48 28.43
C LEU A 280 -3.26 -8.84 29.42
N PHE A 281 -3.74 -7.89 30.23
CA PHE A 281 -2.96 -7.18 31.26
C PHE A 281 -3.73 -7.15 32.57
N SER A 282 -3.03 -7.32 33.69
CA SER A 282 -3.63 -7.34 35.03
C SER A 282 -4.30 -6.00 35.43
N SER A 283 -3.88 -4.90 34.82
CA SER A 283 -4.40 -3.56 35.08
C SER A 283 -5.70 -3.21 34.31
N TYR A 284 -6.21 -4.13 33.48
CA TYR A 284 -7.40 -3.92 32.65
C TYR A 284 -8.36 -5.10 32.76
N GLU A 285 -9.66 -4.83 32.76
CA GLU A 285 -10.71 -5.84 32.81
C GLU A 285 -11.03 -6.47 31.44
N GLU A 286 -10.64 -5.80 30.36
CA GLU A 286 -10.91 -6.25 29.00
C GLU A 286 -10.29 -7.61 28.72
N LYS A 287 -11.11 -8.50 28.17
CA LYS A 287 -10.72 -9.85 27.77
C LYS A 287 -10.41 -9.90 26.28
N VAL A 288 -9.45 -10.71 25.93
CA VAL A 288 -9.08 -10.99 24.53
C VAL A 288 -9.20 -12.48 24.26
N ASN A 289 -9.27 -12.85 22.98
CA ASN A 289 -9.18 -14.24 22.56
C ASN A 289 -7.77 -14.50 22.04
N TYR A 290 -7.18 -15.59 22.46
CA TYR A 290 -5.81 -15.98 22.10
C TYR A 290 -5.82 -17.15 21.13
N ILE A 291 -4.93 -17.12 20.13
CA ILE A 291 -4.72 -18.20 19.17
C ILE A 291 -3.23 -18.42 18.91
N GLU A 292 -2.85 -19.70 18.83
CA GLU A 292 -1.51 -20.10 18.38
C GLU A 292 -1.59 -21.28 17.44
N ALA A 293 -0.54 -21.48 16.62
CA ALA A 293 -0.53 -22.57 15.67
C ALA A 293 0.88 -23.04 15.31
N TRP A 294 0.96 -24.31 14.90
CA TRP A 294 2.17 -24.92 14.33
C TRP A 294 1.81 -26.00 13.31
N GLU A 295 2.71 -26.21 12.35
CA GLU A 295 2.60 -27.20 11.31
C GLU A 295 3.52 -28.38 11.58
N ILE A 296 3.02 -29.58 11.41
CA ILE A 296 3.81 -30.82 11.48
C ILE A 296 4.34 -31.12 10.10
N VAL A 297 5.62 -30.89 9.89
CA VAL A 297 6.28 -31.04 8.59
C VAL A 297 7.03 -32.37 8.52
N PRO A 298 6.63 -33.31 7.62
CA PRO A 298 7.37 -34.54 7.38
C PRO A 298 8.79 -34.24 6.88
N GLN A 299 9.76 -34.97 7.38
CA GLN A 299 11.16 -34.89 6.95
C GLN A 299 11.49 -36.04 6.00
N LYS A 300 12.58 -35.91 5.25
CA LYS A 300 13.03 -36.94 4.29
C LYS A 300 13.43 -38.27 4.93
N ASP A 301 13.80 -38.24 6.18
CA ASP A 301 14.19 -39.42 6.99
C ASP A 301 13.01 -40.13 7.65
N GLY A 302 11.78 -39.75 7.36
CA GLY A 302 10.56 -40.28 7.92
C GLY A 302 10.17 -39.68 9.29
N SER A 303 11.00 -38.83 9.87
CA SER A 303 10.67 -38.09 11.09
C SER A 303 9.71 -36.93 10.82
N THR A 304 9.17 -36.29 11.86
CA THR A 304 8.35 -35.08 11.74
C THR A 304 8.98 -33.93 12.52
N LYS A 305 8.91 -32.71 11.97
CA LYS A 305 9.36 -31.48 12.62
C LYS A 305 8.18 -30.55 12.85
N SER A 306 8.02 -30.10 14.10
CA SER A 306 7.06 -29.05 14.41
C SER A 306 7.60 -27.69 13.98
N GLN A 307 6.91 -27.01 13.08
CA GLN A 307 7.18 -25.64 12.66
C GLN A 307 6.18 -24.69 13.32
N TYR A 308 6.66 -23.90 14.27
CA TYR A 308 5.84 -22.93 14.97
C TYR A 308 5.48 -21.73 14.08
N TYR A 309 4.20 -21.34 14.04
CA TYR A 309 3.71 -20.23 13.22
C TYR A 309 3.64 -18.91 13.98
N GLY A 310 3.22 -18.92 15.24
CA GLY A 310 3.12 -17.73 16.07
C GLY A 310 1.97 -17.74 17.05
N LYS A 311 1.82 -16.62 17.74
CA LYS A 311 0.79 -16.34 18.74
C LYS A 311 0.14 -15.00 18.46
N TRP A 312 -1.19 -14.93 18.58
CA TRP A 312 -1.95 -13.70 18.32
C TRP A 312 -3.08 -13.53 19.31
N ILE A 313 -3.55 -12.31 19.43
CA ILE A 313 -4.80 -11.96 20.15
C ILE A 313 -5.77 -11.29 19.19
N THR A 314 -7.06 -11.44 19.50
CA THR A 314 -8.17 -10.83 18.77
C THR A 314 -9.36 -10.60 19.72
N ASP A 315 -10.26 -9.70 19.37
CA ASP A 315 -11.57 -9.56 20.00
C ASP A 315 -12.65 -10.47 19.36
N ILE A 316 -12.33 -11.11 18.22
CA ILE A 316 -13.23 -12.02 17.52
C ILE A 316 -13.25 -13.37 18.30
N GLU A 317 -14.44 -13.81 18.72
CA GLU A 317 -14.59 -15.13 19.35
C GLU A 317 -14.13 -16.25 18.42
N ILE A 318 -13.25 -17.11 18.91
CA ILE A 318 -12.63 -18.18 18.15
C ILE A 318 -13.41 -19.47 18.36
N THR A 319 -13.78 -20.12 17.27
CA THR A 319 -14.50 -21.37 17.21
C THR A 319 -13.81 -22.34 16.24
N LYS A 320 -14.17 -23.62 16.28
CA LYS A 320 -13.68 -24.62 15.32
C LYS A 320 -13.92 -24.20 13.87
N ASN A 321 -15.01 -23.47 13.59
CA ASN A 321 -15.39 -23.07 12.23
C ASN A 321 -14.59 -21.88 11.70
N ASN A 322 -14.11 -20.97 12.56
CA ASN A 322 -13.40 -19.77 12.12
C ASN A 322 -11.90 -19.73 12.49
N ALA A 323 -11.41 -20.65 13.33
CA ALA A 323 -10.03 -20.67 13.79
C ALA A 323 -9.01 -20.62 12.63
N LYS A 324 -9.23 -21.41 11.56
CA LYS A 324 -8.37 -21.40 10.36
C LYS A 324 -8.43 -20.06 9.63
N ILE A 325 -9.60 -19.42 9.53
CA ILE A 325 -9.77 -18.10 8.87
C ILE A 325 -9.01 -17.02 9.66
N ILE A 326 -9.16 -17.03 10.99
CA ILE A 326 -8.47 -16.08 11.89
C ILE A 326 -6.94 -16.28 11.80
N LEU A 327 -6.47 -17.53 11.82
CA LEU A 327 -5.05 -17.82 11.65
C LEU A 327 -4.50 -17.35 10.31
N ASP A 328 -5.22 -17.59 9.21
CA ASP A 328 -4.80 -17.14 7.88
C ASP A 328 -4.77 -15.61 7.79
N ALA A 329 -5.73 -14.94 8.41
CA ALA A 329 -5.77 -13.49 8.53
C ALA A 329 -4.57 -12.97 9.35
N ALA A 330 -4.31 -13.57 10.51
CA ALA A 330 -3.18 -13.23 11.37
C ALA A 330 -1.83 -13.34 10.61
N ARG A 331 -1.65 -14.43 9.87
CA ARG A 331 -0.45 -14.66 9.06
C ARG A 331 -0.37 -13.75 7.84
N ALA A 332 -1.48 -13.30 7.31
CA ALA A 332 -1.52 -12.36 6.19
C ALA A 332 -0.89 -10.98 6.52
N ARG A 333 -0.51 -10.70 7.79
CA ARG A 333 0.27 -9.51 8.15
C ARG A 333 1.53 -9.35 7.28
N TRP A 334 2.20 -10.46 6.95
CA TRP A 334 3.38 -10.44 6.09
C TRP A 334 3.15 -9.83 4.71
N LYS A 335 1.91 -9.68 4.28
CA LYS A 335 1.60 -9.10 2.97
C LYS A 335 1.92 -7.61 2.88
N ILE A 336 1.84 -6.86 3.99
CA ILE A 336 2.26 -5.46 3.95
C ILE A 336 3.78 -5.34 3.77
N GLU A 337 4.56 -6.24 4.38
CA GLU A 337 6.00 -6.27 4.20
C GLU A 337 6.40 -6.77 2.79
N ASN A 338 5.83 -7.91 2.35
CA ASN A 338 6.24 -8.56 1.11
C ASN A 338 5.60 -7.97 -0.15
N GLU A 339 4.28 -7.76 -0.14
CA GLU A 339 3.52 -7.37 -1.34
C GLU A 339 3.41 -5.83 -1.47
N CYS A 340 3.59 -5.07 -0.38
CA CYS A 340 3.61 -3.62 -0.39
C CYS A 340 5.05 -3.10 -0.28
N PHE A 341 5.69 -3.15 0.89
CA PHE A 341 6.99 -2.51 1.11
C PHE A 341 8.11 -3.08 0.24
N ASN A 342 8.26 -4.40 0.19
CA ASN A 342 9.29 -5.02 -0.64
C ASN A 342 9.07 -4.71 -2.13
N THR A 343 7.82 -4.65 -2.59
CA THR A 343 7.51 -4.25 -3.95
C THR A 343 7.89 -2.79 -4.19
N LEU A 344 7.52 -1.88 -3.28
CA LEU A 344 7.83 -0.46 -3.38
C LEU A 344 9.34 -0.15 -3.28
N LYS A 345 10.09 -0.96 -2.52
CA LYS A 345 11.53 -0.75 -2.33
C LYS A 345 12.39 -1.42 -3.42
N ASN A 346 12.04 -2.66 -3.82
CA ASN A 346 12.95 -3.55 -4.56
C ASN A 346 12.45 -3.97 -5.95
N HIS A 347 11.23 -3.59 -6.36
CA HIS A 347 10.66 -4.02 -7.64
C HIS A 347 10.42 -2.88 -8.62
N GLY A 348 11.33 -1.91 -8.63
CA GLY A 348 11.41 -0.84 -9.62
C GLY A 348 10.69 0.45 -9.24
N TYR A 349 9.97 0.51 -8.12
CA TYR A 349 9.37 1.76 -7.64
C TYR A 349 10.38 2.65 -6.90
N GLU A 350 11.43 2.05 -6.35
CA GLU A 350 12.57 2.73 -5.70
C GLU A 350 12.10 3.81 -4.69
N ILE A 351 11.15 3.47 -3.81
CA ILE A 351 10.49 4.43 -2.91
C ILE A 351 11.46 5.10 -1.94
N GLU A 352 12.63 4.51 -1.71
CA GLU A 352 13.72 5.06 -0.90
C GLU A 352 14.66 5.96 -1.72
N HIS A 353 14.45 6.08 -3.05
CA HIS A 353 15.24 6.95 -3.89
C HIS A 353 14.94 8.43 -3.59
N ASN A 354 16.00 9.21 -3.44
CA ASN A 354 15.87 10.64 -3.15
C ASN A 354 15.63 11.46 -4.42
N TYR A 355 14.38 11.57 -4.84
CA TYR A 355 13.96 12.48 -5.92
C TYR A 355 14.04 13.96 -5.52
N GLY A 356 14.21 14.26 -4.26
CA GLY A 356 14.33 15.56 -3.60
C GLY A 356 13.74 15.48 -2.21
N HIS A 357 14.44 16.10 -1.26
CA HIS A 357 13.99 16.09 0.14
C HIS A 357 13.04 17.27 0.44
N GLY A 358 13.41 18.49 -0.06
CA GLY A 358 12.64 19.71 0.22
C GLY A 358 12.71 20.16 1.68
N GLU A 359 11.96 21.23 1.96
CA GLU A 359 11.86 21.81 3.30
C GLU A 359 10.51 21.55 3.97
N LYS A 360 9.48 21.20 3.17
CA LYS A 360 8.07 21.08 3.63
C LYS A 360 7.51 19.69 3.37
N ASN A 361 7.11 19.41 2.12
CA ASN A 361 6.33 18.24 1.76
C ASN A 361 6.94 17.44 0.60
N LEU A 362 8.05 17.87 0.01
CA LEU A 362 8.57 17.26 -1.23
C LEU A 362 8.81 15.75 -1.08
N SER A 363 9.50 15.35 -0.03
CA SER A 363 9.80 13.95 0.23
C SER A 363 8.52 13.10 0.39
N PHE A 364 7.54 13.60 1.16
CA PHE A 364 6.27 12.90 1.35
C PHE A 364 5.39 12.91 0.10
N ASN A 365 5.43 13.97 -0.70
CA ASN A 365 4.76 14.01 -2.01
C ASN A 365 5.32 12.95 -2.97
N PHE A 366 6.64 12.73 -3.01
CA PHE A 366 7.21 11.65 -3.83
C PHE A 366 6.83 10.25 -3.32
N TYR A 367 6.75 10.06 -2.00
CA TYR A 367 6.16 8.84 -1.46
C TYR A 367 4.73 8.63 -1.96
N ALA A 368 3.89 9.67 -1.88
CA ALA A 368 2.48 9.60 -2.29
C ALA A 368 2.31 9.39 -3.81
N PHE A 369 3.14 10.01 -4.66
CA PHE A 369 3.17 9.74 -6.10
C PHE A 369 3.49 8.27 -6.38
N THR A 370 4.53 7.73 -5.74
CA THR A 370 4.93 6.33 -5.91
C THR A 370 3.83 5.39 -5.43
N LEU A 371 3.20 5.67 -4.29
CA LEU A 371 2.08 4.89 -3.77
C LEU A 371 0.86 4.93 -4.70
N LEU A 372 0.53 6.10 -5.25
CA LEU A 372 -0.59 6.23 -6.19
C LEU A 372 -0.31 5.48 -7.50
N ALA A 373 0.90 5.56 -8.04
CA ALA A 373 1.32 4.77 -9.19
C ALA A 373 1.23 3.26 -8.92
N PHE A 374 1.71 2.82 -7.76
CA PHE A 374 1.55 1.44 -7.30
C PHE A 374 0.08 1.03 -7.23
N PHE A 375 -0.79 1.86 -6.66
CA PHE A 375 -2.21 1.57 -6.58
C PHE A 375 -2.86 1.46 -7.97
N MET A 376 -2.52 2.33 -8.91
CA MET A 376 -2.97 2.22 -10.30
C MET A 376 -2.57 0.88 -10.92
N HIS A 377 -1.33 0.42 -10.68
CA HIS A 377 -0.87 -0.88 -11.16
C HIS A 377 -1.62 -2.05 -10.50
N GLN A 378 -1.96 -1.96 -9.19
CA GLN A 378 -2.82 -2.94 -8.53
C GLN A 378 -4.22 -2.97 -9.16
N ILE A 379 -4.81 -1.81 -9.47
CA ILE A 379 -6.11 -1.70 -10.16
C ILE A 379 -6.04 -2.37 -11.53
N HIS A 380 -5.02 -2.08 -12.34
CA HIS A 380 -4.86 -2.72 -13.65
C HIS A 380 -4.70 -4.22 -13.53
N GLN A 381 -3.89 -4.69 -12.57
CA GLN A 381 -3.70 -6.12 -12.33
C GLN A 381 -5.00 -6.81 -11.88
N LEU A 382 -5.88 -6.13 -11.18
CA LEU A 382 -7.18 -6.67 -10.76
C LEU A 382 -8.22 -6.63 -11.87
N THR A 383 -8.27 -5.58 -12.69
CA THR A 383 -9.44 -5.24 -13.49
C THR A 383 -9.21 -5.21 -14.99
N ASP A 384 -7.96 -5.07 -15.46
CA ASP A 384 -7.65 -4.89 -16.88
C ASP A 384 -7.04 -6.15 -17.52
N ASN A 385 -7.78 -6.79 -18.42
CA ASN A 385 -7.34 -8.03 -19.07
C ASN A 385 -6.20 -7.78 -20.07
N VAL A 386 -6.13 -6.61 -20.71
CA VAL A 386 -5.02 -6.26 -21.62
C VAL A 386 -3.75 -6.10 -20.82
N PHE A 387 -3.81 -5.36 -19.71
CA PHE A 387 -2.67 -5.23 -18.80
C PHE A 387 -2.22 -6.59 -18.24
N LYS A 388 -3.14 -7.44 -17.78
CA LYS A 388 -2.80 -8.79 -17.32
C LYS A 388 -2.08 -9.61 -18.39
N LYS A 389 -2.58 -9.54 -19.62
CA LYS A 389 -2.01 -10.27 -20.74
C LYS A 389 -0.61 -9.78 -21.06
N VAL A 390 -0.40 -8.47 -21.26
CA VAL A 390 0.95 -7.96 -21.56
C VAL A 390 1.91 -8.25 -20.40
N ARG A 391 1.47 -8.07 -19.14
CA ARG A 391 2.31 -8.37 -17.97
C ARG A 391 2.72 -9.85 -17.88
N SER A 392 1.86 -10.77 -18.30
CA SER A 392 2.14 -12.22 -18.30
C SER A 392 3.21 -12.65 -19.32
N LEU A 393 3.51 -11.82 -20.32
CA LEU A 393 4.57 -12.08 -21.30
C LEU A 393 5.98 -11.88 -20.72
N TYR A 394 6.07 -11.20 -19.57
CA TYR A 394 7.34 -10.90 -18.93
C TYR A 394 7.53 -11.71 -17.65
N GLY A 395 8.64 -12.39 -17.53
CA GLY A 395 9.01 -13.13 -16.31
C GLY A 395 9.22 -12.23 -15.10
N ARG A 396 9.80 -11.01 -15.32
CA ARG A 396 10.09 -10.04 -14.27
C ARG A 396 9.36 -8.70 -14.51
N ALA A 397 8.89 -8.08 -13.41
CA ALA A 397 8.26 -6.77 -13.48
C ALA A 397 9.22 -5.68 -13.99
N THR A 398 10.48 -5.72 -13.56
CA THR A 398 11.51 -4.76 -13.99
C THR A 398 11.75 -4.76 -15.50
N SER A 399 11.74 -5.94 -16.13
CA SER A 399 11.85 -6.06 -17.60
C SER A 399 10.66 -5.42 -18.31
N PHE A 400 9.44 -5.69 -17.82
CA PHE A 400 8.22 -5.07 -18.36
C PHE A 400 8.28 -3.54 -18.28
N TRP A 401 8.64 -2.97 -17.12
CA TRP A 401 8.76 -1.53 -16.97
C TRP A 401 9.92 -0.93 -17.78
N GLY A 402 11.00 -1.69 -17.97
CA GLY A 402 12.11 -1.30 -18.84
C GLY A 402 11.67 -1.10 -20.29
N ASP A 403 10.93 -2.06 -20.83
CA ASP A 403 10.38 -2.00 -22.18
C ASP A 403 9.35 -0.88 -22.32
N LEU A 404 8.40 -0.76 -21.37
CA LEU A 404 7.43 0.33 -21.37
C LEU A 404 8.12 1.70 -21.45
N ARG A 405 9.15 1.95 -20.63
CA ARG A 405 9.94 3.19 -20.68
C ARG A 405 10.62 3.38 -22.04
N THR A 406 11.20 2.32 -22.57
CA THR A 406 11.90 2.37 -23.86
C THR A 406 10.96 2.78 -24.98
N TYR A 407 9.81 2.13 -25.09
CA TYR A 407 8.87 2.41 -26.16
C TYR A 407 8.07 3.71 -25.97
N MET A 408 7.78 4.07 -24.73
CA MET A 408 7.21 5.38 -24.42
C MET A 408 8.16 6.54 -24.85
N ASN A 409 9.47 6.33 -24.72
CA ASN A 409 10.46 7.35 -25.06
C ASN A 409 10.78 7.41 -26.56
N LYS A 410 10.59 6.31 -27.31
CA LYS A 410 10.94 6.23 -28.74
C LYS A 410 9.77 6.52 -29.67
N PHE A 411 8.54 6.24 -29.24
CA PHE A 411 7.36 6.32 -30.08
C PHE A 411 6.29 7.17 -29.41
N TYR A 412 5.47 7.81 -30.24
CA TYR A 412 4.27 8.50 -29.81
C TYR A 412 3.08 7.53 -29.79
N TRP A 413 2.30 7.57 -28.73
CA TRP A 413 1.12 6.75 -28.49
C TRP A 413 -0.09 7.63 -28.22
N GLU A 414 -1.24 7.34 -28.80
CA GLU A 414 -2.49 8.05 -28.49
C GLU A 414 -3.01 7.72 -27.07
N GLY A 415 -2.60 6.58 -26.54
CA GLY A 415 -2.95 6.15 -25.19
C GLY A 415 -2.16 4.92 -24.74
N LEU A 416 -2.17 4.68 -23.43
CA LEU A 416 -1.39 3.58 -22.82
C LEU A 416 -1.87 2.19 -23.28
N GLU A 417 -3.17 2.02 -23.55
CA GLU A 417 -3.74 0.75 -24.01
C GLU A 417 -3.19 0.35 -25.39
N GLU A 418 -2.96 1.31 -26.28
CA GLU A 418 -2.31 1.10 -27.58
C GLU A 418 -0.90 0.54 -27.42
N LEU A 419 -0.10 1.11 -26.52
CA LEU A 419 1.24 0.60 -26.21
C LEU A 419 1.17 -0.85 -25.66
N TRP A 420 0.22 -1.17 -24.79
CA TRP A 420 0.07 -2.53 -24.28
C TRP A 420 -0.31 -3.54 -25.37
N VAL A 421 -1.21 -3.17 -26.28
CA VAL A 421 -1.62 -4.02 -27.40
C VAL A 421 -0.43 -4.27 -28.32
N TRP A 422 0.31 -3.21 -28.67
CA TRP A 422 1.51 -3.33 -29.50
C TRP A 422 2.56 -4.26 -28.87
N LEU A 423 2.79 -4.17 -27.57
CA LEU A 423 3.69 -5.06 -26.86
C LEU A 423 3.21 -6.53 -26.90
N ILE A 424 1.93 -6.80 -26.83
CA ILE A 424 1.39 -8.15 -26.95
C ILE A 424 1.66 -8.70 -28.35
N GLU A 425 1.40 -7.92 -29.37
CA GLU A 425 1.58 -8.31 -30.77
C GLU A 425 3.07 -8.56 -31.11
N THR A 426 3.95 -7.69 -30.63
CA THR A 426 5.40 -7.81 -30.87
C THR A 426 6.06 -8.98 -30.13
N HIS A 427 5.47 -9.46 -29.03
CA HIS A 427 5.92 -10.66 -28.32
C HIS A 427 5.26 -11.95 -28.82
N GLY A 428 4.66 -11.92 -30.04
CA GLY A 428 4.06 -13.12 -30.67
C GLY A 428 2.70 -13.53 -30.08
N GLY A 429 2.03 -12.61 -29.40
CA GLY A 429 0.65 -12.80 -28.95
C GLY A 429 -0.34 -12.71 -30.12
N PRO A 430 -1.53 -13.32 -30.01
CA PRO A 430 -2.56 -13.17 -31.04
C PRO A 430 -2.97 -11.69 -31.15
N PRO A 431 -3.29 -11.19 -32.37
CA PRO A 431 -3.68 -9.81 -32.56
C PRO A 431 -4.92 -9.44 -31.72
N ILE A 432 -4.86 -8.33 -31.03
CA ILE A 432 -5.97 -7.81 -30.21
C ILE A 432 -6.61 -6.66 -30.97
N ARG A 433 -7.86 -6.78 -31.35
CA ARG A 433 -8.62 -5.68 -31.91
C ARG A 433 -9.10 -4.76 -30.78
N LEU A 434 -8.61 -3.55 -30.73
CA LEU A 434 -9.21 -2.47 -29.93
C LEU A 434 -10.59 -2.17 -30.52
N ILE A 435 -11.63 -2.30 -29.74
CA ILE A 435 -12.97 -1.83 -30.13
C ILE A 435 -12.89 -0.32 -30.11
N SER A 436 -12.73 0.32 -31.27
CA SER A 436 -12.76 1.76 -31.38
C SER A 436 -14.12 2.25 -30.92
N SER A 437 -14.14 3.23 -30.02
CA SER A 437 -15.35 3.95 -29.60
C SER A 437 -15.89 4.93 -30.68
N LYS A 438 -15.44 4.79 -31.92
CA LYS A 438 -15.96 5.52 -33.07
C LYS A 438 -17.17 4.79 -33.64
N ASN A 439 -18.28 4.83 -32.96
CA ASN A 439 -19.62 4.70 -33.52
C ASN A 439 -20.63 5.26 -32.53
N SER A 440 -20.73 6.57 -32.49
CA SER A 440 -21.96 7.32 -32.18
C SER A 440 -21.82 8.64 -32.90
N ALA A 441 -22.23 8.61 -34.18
CA ALA A 441 -22.72 9.79 -34.86
C ALA A 441 -24.15 10.06 -34.39
#